data_38035e81e8cb88ffbf1f08ecc0df43db
#
_entry.id   38035e81e8cb88ffbf1f08ecc0df43db
#
_cell.length_a   1.000
_cell.length_b   1.000
_cell.length_c   1.000
_cell.angle_alpha   90.00
_cell.angle_beta   90.00
_cell.angle_gamma   90.00
#
_symmetry.space_group_name_H-M   'P 1'
#
loop_
_entity.id
_entity.type
_entity.pdbx_description
1 polymer ?
#
loop_
_entity_poly.entity_id
_entity_poly.type
_entity_poly.pdbx_seq_one_letter_code
_entity_poly.pdbx_strand_id
1 'polypeptide(L)'
;MREVWMPSPHYSSRGGSSITTVVLHTTEGAMKIRDLGAWFANPSAQCSSHHGADNYEAGVLGAYVYEQNKAWTQANANPWCISLEMCAYASWTRDTWLNTKGVLLRNAADWVAYCCGKYGIPIKALSNADAQNPGVKGVCQHVNLGSMGGNHHDAGTGFPMDKVLEMAKGGSSSGGTTPPSTGGSDMAAAVAFYEGKQYFAYINPSGKVCVNGGVVDPGSNARNGVGLAIDPVTGLKVVSYTNTSGKVCTYSQAKGNNTWAWTDKKWDAK
;
A
#
# COMPACT_ATOMS: atom_id res chain seq x y z
N MET A 1 6.51 8.43 -0.30
CA MET A 1 6.92 7.27 -1.14
C MET A 1 8.22 7.59 -1.85
N ARG A 2 9.11 6.60 -2.04
CA ARG A 2 10.33 6.72 -2.84
C ARG A 2 10.05 6.25 -4.26
N GLU A 3 10.47 7.01 -5.26
CA GLU A 3 10.31 6.65 -6.66
C GLU A 3 11.62 6.12 -7.26
N VAL A 4 11.50 5.10 -8.08
CA VAL A 4 12.59 4.56 -8.93
C VAL A 4 12.28 4.96 -10.35
N TRP A 5 13.01 5.97 -10.87
CA TRP A 5 12.79 6.50 -12.21
C TRP A 5 13.35 5.58 -13.28
N MET A 6 12.52 5.18 -14.22
CA MET A 6 12.84 4.32 -15.36
C MET A 6 12.00 4.78 -16.56
N PRO A 7 12.48 5.75 -17.36
CA PRO A 7 11.65 6.43 -18.34
C PRO A 7 11.17 5.53 -19.48
N SER A 8 9.89 5.65 -19.81
CA SER A 8 9.30 5.08 -21.02
C SER A 8 9.30 6.11 -22.16
N PRO A 9 9.55 5.74 -23.40
CA PRO A 9 9.37 6.60 -24.57
C PRO A 9 7.88 6.73 -25.00
N HIS A 10 7.00 5.94 -24.41
CA HIS A 10 5.58 5.84 -24.81
C HIS A 10 4.70 6.83 -24.05
N TYR A 11 4.78 8.09 -24.43
CA TYR A 11 3.94 9.15 -23.87
C TYR A 11 3.67 10.24 -24.92
N SER A 12 2.73 11.10 -24.60
CA SER A 12 2.42 12.28 -25.43
C SER A 12 1.90 13.43 -24.55
N SER A 13 1.75 14.62 -25.17
CA SER A 13 1.17 15.77 -24.47
C SER A 13 -0.27 15.50 -24.05
N ARG A 14 -0.69 16.01 -22.87
CA ARG A 14 -2.11 16.01 -22.46
C ARG A 14 -2.97 17.00 -23.24
N GLY A 15 -2.38 17.88 -24.05
CA GLY A 15 -3.13 18.89 -24.83
C GLY A 15 -3.91 19.88 -23.93
N GLY A 16 -3.38 20.18 -22.73
CA GLY A 16 -4.04 21.07 -21.77
C GLY A 16 -5.12 20.41 -20.90
N SER A 17 -5.38 19.11 -21.06
CA SER A 17 -6.36 18.40 -20.23
C SER A 17 -5.90 18.30 -18.78
N SER A 18 -6.81 18.62 -17.86
CA SER A 18 -6.58 18.44 -16.41
C SER A 18 -6.70 16.97 -16.01
N ILE A 19 -5.94 16.56 -15.00
CA ILE A 19 -6.08 15.24 -14.38
C ILE A 19 -7.31 15.26 -13.46
N THR A 20 -8.29 14.41 -13.75
CA THR A 20 -9.53 14.28 -13.00
C THR A 20 -9.77 12.89 -12.46
N THR A 21 -9.08 11.88 -12.99
CA THR A 21 -9.33 10.48 -12.66
C THR A 21 -8.03 9.76 -12.33
N VAL A 22 -8.01 9.10 -11.17
CA VAL A 22 -6.95 8.18 -10.72
C VAL A 22 -7.36 6.76 -11.11
N VAL A 23 -6.54 6.06 -11.88
CA VAL A 23 -6.88 4.73 -12.42
C VAL A 23 -5.91 3.67 -11.93
N LEU A 24 -6.47 2.58 -11.40
CA LEU A 24 -5.74 1.41 -10.94
C LEU A 24 -5.85 0.28 -11.98
N HIS A 25 -4.69 -0.27 -12.36
CA HIS A 25 -4.53 -1.32 -13.35
C HIS A 25 -3.86 -2.55 -12.76
N THR A 26 -3.89 -3.68 -13.48
CA THR A 26 -3.00 -4.83 -13.24
C THR A 26 -2.22 -5.16 -14.51
N THR A 27 -0.93 -5.47 -14.33
CA THR A 27 -0.01 -5.78 -15.43
C THR A 27 -0.22 -7.17 -16.04
N GLU A 28 -1.16 -7.96 -15.52
CA GLU A 28 -1.30 -9.40 -15.80
C GLU A 28 0.00 -10.18 -15.58
N GLY A 29 0.78 -9.75 -14.55
CA GLY A 29 2.05 -10.35 -14.19
C GLY A 29 2.52 -9.94 -12.79
N ALA A 30 2.83 -10.90 -11.93
CA ALA A 30 3.41 -10.66 -10.60
C ALA A 30 4.93 -10.41 -10.69
N MET A 31 5.32 -9.34 -11.34
CA MET A 31 6.72 -8.95 -11.56
C MET A 31 7.20 -7.88 -10.58
N LYS A 32 8.45 -7.46 -10.68
CA LYS A 32 8.98 -6.30 -9.96
C LYS A 32 8.77 -5.03 -10.77
N ILE A 33 8.70 -3.86 -10.09
CA ILE A 33 8.60 -2.56 -10.75
C ILE A 33 9.74 -2.32 -11.76
N ARG A 34 10.92 -2.94 -11.54
CA ARG A 34 12.07 -2.82 -12.46
C ARG A 34 11.86 -3.60 -13.75
N ASP A 35 11.23 -4.77 -13.68
CA ASP A 35 10.91 -5.58 -14.86
C ASP A 35 9.83 -4.89 -15.69
N LEU A 36 8.83 -4.29 -15.02
CA LEU A 36 7.81 -3.46 -15.65
C LEU A 36 8.43 -2.23 -16.32
N GLY A 37 9.38 -1.56 -15.65
CA GLY A 37 10.10 -0.42 -16.22
C GLY A 37 10.92 -0.81 -17.45
N ALA A 38 11.59 -1.96 -17.42
CA ALA A 38 12.32 -2.49 -18.58
C ALA A 38 11.38 -2.80 -19.74
N TRP A 39 10.18 -3.33 -19.47
CA TRP A 39 9.14 -3.52 -20.49
C TRP A 39 8.70 -2.17 -21.09
N PHE A 40 8.35 -1.18 -20.27
CA PHE A 40 7.91 0.13 -20.75
C PHE A 40 9.00 0.93 -21.47
N ALA A 41 10.28 0.65 -21.20
CA ALA A 41 11.40 1.25 -21.91
C ALA A 41 11.63 0.63 -23.30
N ASN A 42 11.06 -0.56 -23.57
CA ASN A 42 11.19 -1.24 -24.86
C ASN A 42 10.38 -0.50 -25.94
N PRO A 43 11.00 -0.05 -27.05
CA PRO A 43 10.28 0.62 -28.15
C PRO A 43 9.10 -0.18 -28.72
N SER A 44 9.13 -1.50 -28.62
CA SER A 44 8.08 -2.39 -29.11
C SER A 44 6.89 -2.54 -28.15
N ALA A 45 6.96 -2.03 -26.91
CA ALA A 45 5.89 -2.18 -25.92
C ALA A 45 4.61 -1.42 -26.30
N GLN A 46 4.76 -0.24 -26.94
CA GLN A 46 3.65 0.61 -27.39
C GLN A 46 2.64 0.94 -26.29
N CYS A 47 3.06 0.80 -25.01
CA CYS A 47 2.27 1.12 -23.82
C CYS A 47 3.18 1.65 -22.70
N SER A 48 2.58 2.31 -21.72
CA SER A 48 3.27 2.80 -20.52
C SER A 48 2.26 3.09 -19.41
N SER A 49 2.77 3.39 -18.23
CA SER A 49 2.01 3.96 -17.11
C SER A 49 2.80 5.11 -16.49
N HIS A 50 2.14 5.96 -15.69
CA HIS A 50 2.87 6.97 -14.92
C HIS A 50 3.70 6.30 -13.84
N HIS A 51 3.06 5.42 -13.08
CA HIS A 51 3.71 4.70 -11.98
C HIS A 51 3.41 3.20 -12.03
N GLY A 52 4.21 2.44 -11.28
CA GLY A 52 3.98 1.03 -11.00
C GLY A 52 4.24 0.70 -9.55
N ALA A 53 3.54 -0.32 -9.06
CA ALA A 53 3.72 -0.83 -7.71
C ALA A 53 3.85 -2.36 -7.72
N ASP A 54 4.70 -2.89 -6.85
CA ASP A 54 4.83 -4.32 -6.62
C ASP A 54 4.64 -4.69 -5.15
N ASN A 55 4.69 -5.99 -4.85
CA ASN A 55 4.50 -6.51 -3.49
C ASN A 55 5.82 -6.76 -2.75
N TYR A 56 6.94 -6.17 -3.20
CA TYR A 56 8.27 -6.48 -2.66
C TYR A 56 8.75 -5.47 -1.62
N GLU A 57 8.55 -4.16 -1.85
CA GLU A 57 9.07 -3.11 -0.98
C GLU A 57 7.99 -2.07 -0.67
N ALA A 58 7.70 -1.87 0.63
CA ALA A 58 6.73 -0.88 1.08
C ALA A 58 7.25 0.54 0.86
N GLY A 59 6.37 1.44 0.40
CA GLY A 59 6.68 2.84 0.16
C GLY A 59 7.54 3.10 -1.07
N VAL A 60 7.68 2.12 -1.98
CA VAL A 60 8.47 2.23 -3.21
C VAL A 60 7.61 2.05 -4.44
N LEU A 61 7.78 2.94 -5.42
CA LEU A 61 7.10 2.92 -6.70
C LEU A 61 8.10 2.97 -7.86
N GLY A 62 7.75 2.34 -8.97
CA GLY A 62 8.33 2.68 -10.27
C GLY A 62 7.71 3.98 -10.79
N ALA A 63 8.50 4.83 -11.44
CA ALA A 63 8.02 6.02 -12.14
C ALA A 63 8.53 5.96 -13.58
N TYR A 64 7.62 6.04 -14.56
CA TYR A 64 7.94 5.74 -15.97
C TYR A 64 7.61 6.89 -16.91
N VAL A 65 6.56 7.65 -16.62
CA VAL A 65 6.14 8.82 -17.41
C VAL A 65 5.87 9.98 -16.46
N TYR A 66 6.40 11.16 -16.78
CA TYR A 66 6.10 12.36 -16.02
C TYR A 66 4.59 12.67 -16.03
N GLU A 67 4.02 13.00 -14.88
CA GLU A 67 2.58 13.20 -14.71
C GLU A 67 1.98 14.33 -15.59
N GLN A 68 2.80 15.34 -15.98
CA GLN A 68 2.37 16.38 -16.92
C GLN A 68 2.12 15.85 -18.34
N ASN A 69 2.65 14.69 -18.68
CA ASN A 69 2.37 13.99 -19.93
C ASN A 69 1.23 13.00 -19.74
N LYS A 70 0.64 12.52 -20.81
CA LYS A 70 -0.25 11.35 -20.79
C LYS A 70 0.54 10.09 -21.09
N ALA A 71 0.51 9.12 -20.19
CA ALA A 71 0.98 7.78 -20.46
C ALA A 71 0.02 7.06 -21.43
N TRP A 72 0.51 6.05 -22.13
CA TRP A 72 -0.31 5.25 -23.05
C TRP A 72 -0.83 4.01 -22.32
N THR A 73 -1.78 4.21 -21.40
CA THR A 73 -2.29 3.17 -20.48
C THR A 73 -3.73 2.79 -20.76
N GLN A 74 -4.63 3.79 -20.92
CA GLN A 74 -6.07 3.61 -20.97
C GLN A 74 -6.72 4.27 -22.21
N ALA A 75 -6.16 4.04 -23.39
CA ALA A 75 -6.70 4.44 -24.69
C ALA A 75 -7.19 5.91 -24.74
N ASN A 76 -8.48 6.12 -25.05
CA ASN A 76 -9.07 7.45 -25.19
C ASN A 76 -9.18 8.22 -23.87
N ALA A 77 -9.10 7.53 -22.73
CA ALA A 77 -9.14 8.16 -21.41
C ALA A 77 -7.77 8.70 -20.94
N ASN A 78 -6.66 8.43 -21.66
CA ASN A 78 -5.32 8.92 -21.32
C ASN A 78 -5.24 10.42 -21.00
N PRO A 79 -5.94 11.34 -21.70
CA PRO A 79 -5.77 12.78 -21.46
C PRO A 79 -6.11 13.25 -20.04
N TRP A 80 -7.14 12.68 -19.40
CA TRP A 80 -7.61 13.12 -18.07
C TRP A 80 -7.30 12.16 -16.94
N CYS A 81 -6.61 11.04 -17.25
CA CYS A 81 -6.28 10.03 -16.26
C CYS A 81 -4.81 10.09 -15.84
N ILE A 82 -4.56 9.70 -14.57
CA ILE A 82 -3.24 9.30 -14.07
C ILE A 82 -3.33 7.84 -13.66
N SER A 83 -2.31 7.03 -14.00
CA SER A 83 -2.36 5.57 -13.92
C SER A 83 -1.29 4.98 -13.02
N LEU A 84 -1.67 3.93 -12.28
CA LEU A 84 -0.80 3.01 -11.56
C LEU A 84 -0.98 1.60 -12.09
N GLU A 85 0.08 0.99 -12.56
CA GLU A 85 0.14 -0.44 -12.84
C GLU A 85 0.56 -1.23 -11.60
N MET A 86 -0.32 -2.04 -11.09
CA MET A 86 -0.02 -2.99 -10.02
C MET A 86 0.53 -4.27 -10.64
N CYS A 87 1.70 -4.73 -10.21
CA CYS A 87 2.32 -5.98 -10.64
C CYS A 87 1.53 -7.18 -10.09
N ALA A 88 0.41 -7.47 -10.72
CA ALA A 88 -0.65 -8.35 -10.25
C ALA A 88 -1.42 -8.98 -11.40
N TYR A 89 -2.36 -9.87 -11.07
CA TYR A 89 -3.30 -10.46 -12.01
C TYR A 89 -4.74 -10.05 -11.66
N ALA A 90 -5.53 -9.65 -12.65
CA ALA A 90 -6.96 -9.35 -12.51
C ALA A 90 -7.78 -10.57 -12.03
N SER A 91 -7.27 -11.78 -12.25
CA SER A 91 -7.88 -13.03 -11.82
C SER A 91 -7.73 -13.33 -10.33
N TRP A 92 -6.94 -12.57 -9.58
CA TRP A 92 -6.80 -12.82 -8.14
C TRP A 92 -8.10 -12.60 -7.39
N THR A 93 -8.42 -13.54 -6.49
CA THR A 93 -9.58 -13.41 -5.62
C THR A 93 -9.36 -12.31 -4.58
N ARG A 94 -10.45 -11.82 -4.00
CA ARG A 94 -10.38 -10.85 -2.90
C ARG A 94 -9.54 -11.36 -1.73
N ASP A 95 -9.67 -12.64 -1.40
CA ASP A 95 -8.88 -13.26 -0.33
C ASP A 95 -7.38 -13.28 -0.67
N THR A 96 -7.02 -13.56 -1.92
CA THR A 96 -5.62 -13.48 -2.38
C THR A 96 -5.07 -12.06 -2.17
N TRP A 97 -5.80 -11.05 -2.61
CA TRP A 97 -5.42 -9.64 -2.43
C TRP A 97 -5.21 -9.29 -0.96
N LEU A 98 -6.21 -9.55 -0.11
CA LEU A 98 -6.21 -9.13 1.29
C LEU A 98 -5.20 -9.90 2.15
N ASN A 99 -5.03 -11.19 1.90
CA ASN A 99 -4.19 -12.04 2.75
C ASN A 99 -2.72 -12.12 2.30
N THR A 100 -2.42 -11.80 1.02
CA THR A 100 -1.06 -12.03 0.49
C THR A 100 -0.42 -10.83 -0.18
N LYS A 101 -1.18 -9.74 -0.46
CA LYS A 101 -0.70 -8.58 -1.23
C LYS A 101 -0.72 -7.27 -0.44
N GLY A 102 -0.51 -7.35 0.86
CA GLY A 102 -0.61 -6.19 1.77
C GLY A 102 0.33 -5.04 1.42
N VAL A 103 1.57 -5.33 0.98
CA VAL A 103 2.52 -4.28 0.54
C VAL A 103 2.02 -3.59 -0.72
N LEU A 104 1.57 -4.36 -1.71
CA LEU A 104 1.04 -3.81 -2.96
C LEU A 104 -0.21 -2.96 -2.74
N LEU A 105 -1.15 -3.42 -1.91
CA LEU A 105 -2.35 -2.67 -1.55
C LEU A 105 -2.01 -1.36 -0.81
N ARG A 106 -1.02 -1.39 0.08
CA ARG A 106 -0.55 -0.19 0.77
C ARG A 106 0.09 0.79 -0.21
N ASN A 107 0.99 0.33 -1.07
CA ASN A 107 1.62 1.17 -2.09
C ASN A 107 0.58 1.82 -3.01
N ALA A 108 -0.44 1.06 -3.44
CA ALA A 108 -1.55 1.58 -4.24
C ALA A 108 -2.37 2.63 -3.47
N ALA A 109 -2.69 2.38 -2.20
CA ALA A 109 -3.44 3.32 -1.37
C ALA A 109 -2.68 4.62 -1.12
N ASP A 110 -1.39 4.55 -0.80
CA ASP A 110 -0.55 5.73 -0.58
C ASP A 110 -0.37 6.55 -1.86
N TRP A 111 -0.28 5.88 -3.03
CA TRP A 111 -0.25 6.54 -4.33
C TRP A 111 -1.60 7.22 -4.67
N VAL A 112 -2.72 6.56 -4.40
CA VAL A 112 -4.07 7.15 -4.55
C VAL A 112 -4.19 8.41 -3.69
N ALA A 113 -3.79 8.34 -2.41
CA ALA A 113 -3.83 9.48 -1.51
C ALA A 113 -2.97 10.65 -2.02
N TYR A 114 -1.76 10.37 -2.49
CA TYR A 114 -0.86 11.36 -3.10
C TYR A 114 -1.49 12.03 -4.32
N CYS A 115 -1.97 11.26 -5.30
CA CYS A 115 -2.57 11.80 -6.52
C CYS A 115 -3.84 12.59 -6.23
N CYS A 116 -4.71 12.06 -5.36
CA CYS A 116 -5.94 12.74 -4.99
C CYS A 116 -5.66 14.09 -4.29
N GLY A 117 -4.70 14.11 -3.37
CA GLY A 117 -4.27 15.35 -2.71
C GLY A 117 -3.66 16.36 -3.69
N LYS A 118 -2.76 15.90 -4.57
CA LYS A 118 -2.05 16.76 -5.53
C LYS A 118 -2.98 17.41 -6.55
N TYR A 119 -3.99 16.68 -7.05
CA TYR A 119 -4.88 17.13 -8.13
C TYR A 119 -6.27 17.58 -7.64
N GLY A 120 -6.49 17.62 -6.34
CA GLY A 120 -7.79 18.00 -5.77
C GLY A 120 -8.90 17.05 -6.23
N ILE A 121 -8.61 15.74 -6.21
CA ILE A 121 -9.54 14.66 -6.58
C ILE A 121 -10.08 14.04 -5.29
N PRO A 122 -11.42 13.90 -5.14
CA PRO A 122 -11.95 13.20 -3.96
C PRO A 122 -11.60 11.72 -3.98
N ILE A 123 -11.22 11.18 -2.81
CA ILE A 123 -10.95 9.73 -2.64
C ILE A 123 -12.29 9.00 -2.58
N LYS A 124 -12.91 8.79 -3.74
CA LYS A 124 -14.17 8.05 -3.91
C LYS A 124 -14.12 7.19 -5.17
N ALA A 125 -14.75 6.02 -5.11
CA ALA A 125 -14.93 5.20 -6.30
C ALA A 125 -15.89 5.89 -7.27
N LEU A 126 -15.55 5.83 -8.56
CA LEU A 126 -16.45 6.26 -9.65
C LEU A 126 -17.30 5.08 -10.12
N SER A 127 -18.55 5.37 -10.48
CA SER A 127 -19.36 4.45 -11.29
C SER A 127 -18.78 4.31 -12.70
N ASN A 128 -19.23 3.32 -13.48
CA ASN A 128 -18.81 3.19 -14.86
C ASN A 128 -19.18 4.43 -15.71
N ALA A 129 -20.34 5.02 -15.47
CA ALA A 129 -20.76 6.23 -16.17
C ALA A 129 -19.90 7.45 -15.80
N ASP A 130 -19.59 7.60 -14.52
CA ASP A 130 -18.74 8.71 -14.02
C ASP A 130 -17.29 8.57 -14.49
N ALA A 131 -16.73 7.36 -14.51
CA ALA A 131 -15.35 7.12 -14.94
C ALA A 131 -15.11 7.47 -16.43
N GLN A 132 -16.14 7.33 -17.25
CA GLN A 132 -16.11 7.68 -18.68
C GLN A 132 -16.31 9.19 -18.94
N ASN A 133 -16.60 9.97 -17.91
CA ASN A 133 -16.82 11.41 -18.01
C ASN A 133 -15.62 12.20 -17.50
N PRO A 134 -14.84 12.89 -18.34
CA PRO A 134 -13.66 13.65 -17.92
C PRO A 134 -13.96 14.82 -16.97
N GLY A 135 -15.22 15.22 -16.84
CA GLY A 135 -15.66 16.26 -15.90
C GLY A 135 -15.89 15.76 -14.47
N VAL A 136 -15.90 14.45 -14.24
CA VAL A 136 -16.16 13.85 -12.93
C VAL A 136 -14.88 13.38 -12.29
N LYS A 137 -14.62 13.86 -11.06
CA LYS A 137 -13.38 13.55 -10.32
C LYS A 137 -13.55 12.34 -9.41
N GLY A 138 -12.56 11.43 -9.41
CA GLY A 138 -12.52 10.29 -8.47
C GLY A 138 -11.49 9.23 -8.86
N VAL A 139 -11.67 8.05 -8.30
CA VAL A 139 -10.78 6.88 -8.46
C VAL A 139 -11.56 5.75 -9.11
N CYS A 140 -10.98 5.05 -10.07
CA CYS A 140 -11.61 3.89 -10.69
C CYS A 140 -10.60 2.78 -11.01
N GLN A 141 -11.09 1.61 -11.37
CA GLN A 141 -10.33 0.58 -12.05
C GLN A 141 -10.42 0.79 -13.56
N HIS A 142 -9.50 0.21 -14.33
CA HIS A 142 -9.51 0.28 -15.78
C HIS A 142 -10.84 -0.18 -16.38
N VAL A 143 -11.40 -1.27 -15.89
CA VAL A 143 -12.70 -1.81 -16.33
C VAL A 143 -13.83 -0.78 -16.30
N ASN A 144 -13.79 0.17 -15.37
CA ASN A 144 -14.84 1.19 -15.25
C ASN A 144 -14.82 2.22 -16.40
N LEU A 145 -13.70 2.36 -17.11
CA LEU A 145 -13.58 3.25 -18.27
C LEU A 145 -14.29 2.72 -19.52
N GLY A 146 -14.69 1.43 -19.54
CA GLY A 146 -15.42 0.83 -20.66
C GLY A 146 -14.74 1.08 -21.99
N SER A 147 -15.51 1.54 -23.00
CA SER A 147 -14.99 1.83 -24.35
C SER A 147 -13.96 2.96 -24.38
N MET A 148 -14.03 3.92 -23.45
CA MET A 148 -13.02 4.99 -23.31
C MET A 148 -11.67 4.44 -22.87
N GLY A 149 -11.65 3.35 -22.11
CA GLY A 149 -10.46 2.63 -21.67
C GLY A 149 -10.06 1.46 -22.60
N GLY A 150 -10.72 1.25 -23.73
CA GLY A 150 -10.42 0.14 -24.65
C GLY A 150 -11.05 -1.19 -24.24
N ASN A 151 -12.08 -1.19 -23.38
CA ASN A 151 -12.82 -2.38 -22.91
C ASN A 151 -11.97 -3.40 -22.16
N HIS A 152 -11.03 -2.94 -21.36
CA HIS A 152 -10.22 -3.78 -20.49
C HIS A 152 -11.01 -4.27 -19.27
N HIS A 153 -10.50 -5.32 -18.58
CA HIS A 153 -11.19 -6.00 -17.48
C HIS A 153 -10.47 -5.83 -16.11
N ASP A 154 -9.29 -5.24 -16.10
CA ASP A 154 -8.48 -5.02 -14.89
C ASP A 154 -8.99 -3.80 -14.08
N ALA A 155 -8.74 -3.74 -12.77
CA ALA A 155 -7.95 -4.66 -11.95
C ALA A 155 -8.70 -5.94 -11.51
N GLY A 156 -9.89 -6.22 -12.06
CA GLY A 156 -10.63 -7.45 -11.81
C GLY A 156 -11.65 -7.37 -10.67
N THR A 157 -12.60 -8.33 -10.67
CA THR A 157 -13.71 -8.36 -9.71
C THR A 157 -13.28 -8.67 -8.27
N GLY A 158 -12.14 -9.34 -8.09
CA GLY A 158 -11.57 -9.63 -6.78
C GLY A 158 -10.79 -8.46 -6.16
N PHE A 159 -10.50 -7.40 -6.92
CA PHE A 159 -9.72 -6.27 -6.41
C PHE A 159 -10.45 -5.51 -5.31
N PRO A 160 -9.85 -5.34 -4.11
CA PRO A 160 -10.50 -4.75 -2.95
C PRO A 160 -10.45 -3.21 -2.98
N MET A 161 -11.11 -2.59 -3.98
CA MET A 161 -11.14 -1.13 -4.18
C MET A 161 -11.60 -0.39 -2.91
N ASP A 162 -12.61 -0.92 -2.21
CA ASP A 162 -13.11 -0.37 -0.95
C ASP A 162 -12.00 -0.24 0.10
N LYS A 163 -11.16 -1.27 0.24
CA LYS A 163 -10.04 -1.28 1.18
C LYS A 163 -8.91 -0.33 0.77
N VAL A 164 -8.61 -0.26 -0.52
CA VAL A 164 -7.62 0.71 -1.02
C VAL A 164 -8.06 2.14 -0.73
N LEU A 165 -9.33 2.48 -1.00
CA LEU A 165 -9.86 3.81 -0.72
C LEU A 165 -9.98 4.11 0.78
N GLU A 166 -10.31 3.13 1.61
CA GLU A 166 -10.29 3.24 3.06
C GLU A 166 -8.88 3.58 3.56
N MET A 167 -7.88 2.83 3.12
CA MET A 167 -6.48 3.09 3.45
C MET A 167 -5.99 4.45 2.93
N ALA A 168 -6.44 4.89 1.76
CA ALA A 168 -6.04 6.17 1.17
C ALA A 168 -6.66 7.39 1.88
N LYS A 169 -7.84 7.25 2.48
CA LYS A 169 -8.56 8.37 3.16
C LYS A 169 -7.95 8.85 4.47
N GLY A 170 -6.94 8.25 4.93
CA GLY A 170 -6.33 8.68 6.18
C GLY A 170 -6.08 7.57 7.10
N GLY A 171 -6.13 6.54 6.51
CA GLY A 171 -5.43 5.49 7.09
C GLY A 171 -3.92 5.64 7.02
N SER A 172 -3.32 6.49 7.79
CA SER A 172 -2.23 6.12 8.67
C SER A 172 -2.77 5.13 9.71
N SER A 173 -3.72 4.32 9.31
CA SER A 173 -3.99 3.08 9.97
C SER A 173 -2.93 2.11 9.44
N SER A 174 -1.86 1.92 10.24
CA SER A 174 -1.27 0.61 10.32
C SER A 174 -2.29 -0.42 9.81
N GLY A 175 -2.02 -1.05 8.64
CA GLY A 175 -2.89 -2.10 8.10
C GLY A 175 -2.92 -3.26 9.09
N GLY A 176 -3.85 -3.20 10.02
CA GLY A 176 -4.27 -4.30 10.84
C GLY A 176 -5.71 -4.57 10.46
N THR A 177 -6.02 -5.78 10.07
CA THR A 177 -7.37 -6.30 10.27
C THR A 177 -7.67 -6.07 11.74
N THR A 178 -8.58 -5.15 12.02
CA THR A 178 -9.14 -5.00 13.36
C THR A 178 -9.68 -6.35 13.78
N PRO A 179 -9.22 -6.94 14.88
CA PRO A 179 -9.98 -8.00 15.49
C PRO A 179 -11.40 -7.46 15.76
N PRO A 180 -12.44 -8.26 15.74
CA PRO A 180 -13.81 -7.80 15.95
C PRO A 180 -13.88 -6.97 17.23
N SER A 181 -14.41 -5.76 17.11
CA SER A 181 -14.66 -4.84 18.20
C SER A 181 -15.61 -5.47 19.22
N THR A 182 -15.04 -6.04 20.27
CA THR A 182 -15.76 -6.18 21.53
C THR A 182 -15.44 -4.92 22.32
N GLY A 183 -16.45 -4.11 22.59
CA GLY A 183 -16.35 -2.79 23.16
C GLY A 183 -15.43 -2.71 24.38
N GLY A 184 -14.51 -1.77 24.37
CA GLY A 184 -13.68 -1.40 25.50
C GLY A 184 -12.27 -1.01 25.09
N SER A 185 -11.93 0.29 25.19
CA SER A 185 -10.62 0.95 25.17
C SER A 185 -9.69 0.67 23.98
N ASP A 186 -9.25 1.74 23.33
CA ASP A 186 -8.31 1.79 22.21
C ASP A 186 -7.07 0.91 22.44
N MET A 187 -7.07 -0.31 21.86
CA MET A 187 -5.91 -1.18 21.86
C MET A 187 -5.00 -0.76 20.71
N ALA A 188 -3.88 -0.11 21.03
CA ALA A 188 -2.83 0.18 20.04
C ALA A 188 -2.25 -1.15 19.51
N ALA A 189 -2.16 -1.27 18.19
CA ALA A 189 -1.56 -2.43 17.52
C ALA A 189 -0.50 -1.99 16.51
N ALA A 190 0.54 -2.81 16.34
CA ALA A 190 1.58 -2.62 15.33
C ALA A 190 1.77 -3.91 14.52
N VAL A 191 2.12 -3.76 13.26
CA VAL A 191 2.34 -4.88 12.33
C VAL A 191 3.71 -4.76 11.70
N ALA A 192 4.42 -5.87 11.58
CA ALA A 192 5.66 -5.98 10.83
C ALA A 192 5.64 -7.26 9.99
N PHE A 193 6.38 -7.24 8.87
CA PHE A 193 6.52 -8.40 7.98
C PHE A 193 7.98 -8.82 7.91
N TYR A 194 8.24 -10.12 7.98
CA TYR A 194 9.56 -10.69 7.85
C TYR A 194 9.50 -12.10 7.27
N GLU A 195 10.28 -12.40 6.24
CA GLU A 195 10.33 -13.71 5.55
C GLU A 195 8.94 -14.23 5.15
N GLY A 196 8.08 -13.34 4.61
CA GLY A 196 6.72 -13.68 4.19
C GLY A 196 5.73 -13.96 5.34
N LYS A 197 6.15 -13.78 6.59
CA LYS A 197 5.30 -13.92 7.77
C LYS A 197 4.90 -12.55 8.31
N GLN A 198 3.66 -12.45 8.74
CA GLN A 198 3.13 -11.28 9.41
C GLN A 198 3.27 -11.43 10.92
N TYR A 199 3.70 -10.36 11.58
CA TYR A 199 3.84 -10.28 13.03
C TYR A 199 2.97 -9.15 13.55
N PHE A 200 2.18 -9.43 14.58
CA PHE A 200 1.30 -8.47 15.24
C PHE A 200 1.77 -8.23 16.66
N ALA A 201 2.00 -6.97 17.03
CA ALA A 201 2.15 -6.56 18.42
C ALA A 201 0.91 -5.79 18.87
N TYR A 202 0.36 -6.12 20.03
CA TYR A 202 -0.82 -5.46 20.57
C TYR A 202 -0.80 -5.51 22.10
N ILE A 203 -1.62 -4.65 22.71
CA ILE A 203 -1.86 -4.68 24.16
C ILE A 203 -3.17 -5.44 24.38
N ASN A 204 -3.13 -6.53 25.13
CA ASN A 204 -4.32 -7.32 25.44
C ASN A 204 -5.22 -6.61 26.49
N PRO A 205 -6.46 -7.08 26.73
CA PRO A 205 -7.37 -6.47 27.70
C PRO A 205 -6.82 -6.41 29.16
N SER A 206 -5.82 -7.23 29.48
CA SER A 206 -5.13 -7.21 30.78
C SER A 206 -3.93 -6.26 30.82
N GLY A 207 -3.75 -5.41 29.79
CA GLY A 207 -2.66 -4.46 29.69
C GLY A 207 -1.28 -5.09 29.38
N LYS A 208 -1.25 -6.33 28.91
CA LYS A 208 0.00 -7.01 28.56
C LYS A 208 0.33 -6.83 27.08
N VAL A 209 1.60 -6.60 26.79
CA VAL A 209 2.11 -6.54 25.42
C VAL A 209 2.27 -7.96 24.86
N CYS A 210 1.68 -8.21 23.72
CA CYS A 210 1.69 -9.49 23.03
C CYS A 210 2.28 -9.34 21.62
N VAL A 211 2.97 -10.38 21.15
CA VAL A 211 3.35 -10.54 19.73
C VAL A 211 2.87 -11.90 19.26
N ASN A 212 2.07 -11.92 18.20
CA ASN A 212 1.46 -13.14 17.63
C ASN A 212 0.75 -14.02 18.67
N GLY A 213 0.08 -13.40 19.65
CA GLY A 213 -0.62 -14.10 20.73
C GLY A 213 0.25 -14.48 21.94
N GLY A 214 1.58 -14.46 21.81
CA GLY A 214 2.49 -14.68 22.94
C GLY A 214 2.72 -13.41 23.74
N VAL A 215 2.65 -13.49 25.08
CA VAL A 215 2.98 -12.36 25.97
C VAL A 215 4.49 -12.10 25.93
N VAL A 216 4.87 -10.87 25.58
CA VAL A 216 6.28 -10.43 25.50
C VAL A 216 6.83 -10.14 26.88
N ASP A 217 6.04 -9.48 27.70
CA ASP A 217 6.39 -9.09 29.06
C ASP A 217 5.22 -9.37 30.00
N PRO A 218 5.29 -10.45 30.80
CA PRO A 218 4.25 -10.77 31.79
C PRO A 218 4.05 -9.70 32.87
N GLY A 219 5.10 -8.89 33.12
CA GLY A 219 5.08 -7.77 34.05
C GLY A 219 4.54 -6.46 33.46
N SER A 220 4.34 -6.41 32.12
CA SER A 220 3.94 -5.16 31.47
C SER A 220 2.59 -4.65 31.95
N ASN A 221 2.53 -3.34 32.16
CA ASN A 221 1.31 -2.57 32.32
C ASN A 221 1.36 -1.47 31.25
N ALA A 222 1.14 -1.87 30.00
CA ALA A 222 1.14 -0.94 28.88
C ALA A 222 -0.10 -0.07 28.92
N ARG A 223 0.07 1.22 28.68
CA ARG A 223 -1.01 2.19 28.70
C ARG A 223 -1.43 2.61 27.29
N ASN A 224 -0.44 2.95 26.45
CA ASN A 224 -0.68 3.44 25.09
C ASN A 224 0.51 3.08 24.20
N GLY A 225 0.21 2.89 22.91
CA GLY A 225 1.20 2.78 21.84
C GLY A 225 2.09 1.56 21.96
N VAL A 226 1.95 0.62 21.05
CA VAL A 226 2.91 -0.45 20.83
C VAL A 226 3.53 -0.28 19.45
N GLY A 227 4.85 -0.38 19.37
CA GLY A 227 5.60 -0.40 18.12
C GLY A 227 6.24 -1.77 17.93
N LEU A 228 6.32 -2.22 16.68
CA LEU A 228 7.02 -3.45 16.31
C LEU A 228 7.91 -3.16 15.10
N ALA A 229 9.18 -3.51 15.20
CA ALA A 229 10.13 -3.48 14.10
C ALA A 229 10.84 -4.83 13.97
N ILE A 230 11.22 -5.21 12.76
CA ILE A 230 12.03 -6.41 12.50
C ILE A 230 13.19 -5.99 11.61
N ASP A 231 14.40 -6.27 12.04
CA ASP A 231 15.60 -6.05 11.24
C ASP A 231 15.57 -7.04 10.05
N PRO A 232 15.55 -6.54 8.81
CA PRO A 232 15.42 -7.40 7.64
C PRO A 232 16.68 -8.27 7.38
N VAL A 233 17.81 -7.93 7.96
CA VAL A 233 19.07 -8.67 7.78
C VAL A 233 19.21 -9.76 8.83
N THR A 234 19.04 -9.40 10.09
CA THR A 234 19.29 -10.31 11.22
C THR A 234 18.05 -11.05 11.70
N GLY A 235 16.84 -10.59 11.32
CA GLY A 235 15.58 -11.10 11.81
C GLY A 235 15.32 -10.78 13.28
N LEU A 236 16.10 -9.85 13.88
CA LEU A 236 15.89 -9.36 15.23
C LEU A 236 14.56 -8.62 15.29
N LYS A 237 13.66 -9.11 16.14
CA LYS A 237 12.39 -8.46 16.42
C LYS A 237 12.53 -7.52 17.60
N VAL A 238 12.01 -6.31 17.48
CA VAL A 238 12.01 -5.32 18.55
C VAL A 238 10.58 -4.83 18.76
N VAL A 239 10.08 -4.92 19.98
CA VAL A 239 8.79 -4.35 20.37
C VAL A 239 9.03 -3.25 21.40
N SER A 240 8.36 -2.12 21.23
CA SER A 240 8.38 -1.00 22.18
C SER A 240 6.95 -0.63 22.59
N TYR A 241 6.79 -0.18 23.84
CA TYR A 241 5.52 0.30 24.35
C TYR A 241 5.73 1.33 25.45
N THR A 242 4.71 2.14 25.72
CA THR A 242 4.73 3.07 26.87
C THR A 242 3.98 2.45 28.04
N ASN A 243 4.62 2.33 29.20
CA ASN A 243 4.00 1.80 30.40
C ASN A 243 3.12 2.84 31.12
N THR A 244 2.43 2.42 32.18
CA THR A 244 1.54 3.28 32.96
C THR A 244 2.22 4.46 33.64
N SER A 245 3.55 4.39 33.81
CA SER A 245 4.37 5.50 34.32
C SER A 245 4.88 6.45 33.21
N GLY A 246 4.46 6.25 31.96
CA GLY A 246 4.88 7.06 30.81
C GLY A 246 6.28 6.73 30.30
N LYS A 247 6.93 5.68 30.79
CA LYS A 247 8.26 5.25 30.35
C LYS A 247 8.15 4.34 29.12
N VAL A 248 9.02 4.57 28.13
CA VAL A 248 9.16 3.68 26.98
C VAL A 248 9.95 2.45 27.38
N CYS A 249 9.38 1.29 27.14
CA CYS A 249 9.95 -0.03 27.40
C CYS A 249 10.21 -0.74 26.08
N THR A 250 11.34 -1.43 25.96
CA THR A 250 11.75 -2.12 24.73
C THR A 250 12.19 -3.54 25.02
N TYR A 251 11.68 -4.48 24.24
CA TYR A 251 12.06 -5.90 24.27
C TYR A 251 12.55 -6.34 22.91
N SER A 252 13.49 -7.26 22.87
CA SER A 252 13.97 -7.85 21.62
C SER A 252 13.96 -9.38 21.66
N GLN A 253 13.80 -9.98 20.47
CA GLN A 253 13.86 -11.42 20.26
C GLN A 253 14.73 -11.71 19.03
N ALA A 254 15.83 -12.40 19.22
CA ALA A 254 16.69 -12.85 18.13
C ALA A 254 15.99 -13.90 17.25
N LYS A 255 16.36 -13.98 15.97
CA LYS A 255 15.90 -15.03 15.06
C LYS A 255 16.19 -16.41 15.64
N GLY A 256 15.19 -17.30 15.64
CA GLY A 256 15.30 -18.64 16.18
C GLY A 256 15.20 -18.75 17.72
N ASN A 257 15.09 -17.65 18.42
CA ASN A 257 14.84 -17.64 19.87
C ASN A 257 13.32 -17.49 20.15
N ASN A 258 12.81 -18.27 21.11
CA ASN A 258 11.39 -18.21 21.51
C ASN A 258 11.16 -17.31 22.74
N THR A 259 12.19 -16.69 23.29
CA THR A 259 12.11 -15.81 24.46
C THR A 259 12.39 -14.37 24.09
N TRP A 260 11.64 -13.45 24.71
CA TRP A 260 11.86 -12.02 24.63
C TRP A 260 12.78 -11.58 25.79
N ALA A 261 13.75 -10.74 25.47
CA ALA A 261 14.67 -10.18 26.45
C ALA A 261 14.47 -8.66 26.55
N TRP A 262 14.49 -8.15 27.77
CA TRP A 262 14.54 -6.72 28.03
C TRP A 262 15.83 -6.14 27.45
N THR A 263 15.69 -5.07 26.67
CA THR A 263 16.85 -4.33 26.13
C THR A 263 16.76 -2.88 26.56
N ASP A 264 17.63 -2.53 27.52
CA ASP A 264 17.78 -1.15 28.00
C ASP A 264 18.72 -0.31 27.10
N LYS A 265 18.79 -0.66 25.81
CA LYS A 265 19.59 0.12 24.86
C LYS A 265 18.83 1.38 24.51
N LYS A 266 19.30 2.52 25.04
CA LYS A 266 19.00 3.84 24.49
C LYS A 266 19.40 3.80 23.02
N TRP A 267 18.43 3.97 22.14
CA TRP A 267 18.69 4.28 20.74
C TRP A 267 19.08 5.74 20.70
N ASP A 268 20.38 6.02 20.69
CA ASP A 268 20.87 7.34 20.33
C ASP A 268 20.59 7.49 18.82
N ALA A 269 19.59 8.32 18.49
CA ALA A 269 19.38 8.76 17.11
C ALA A 269 20.64 9.50 16.66
N LYS A 270 21.36 8.93 15.70
CA LYS A 270 22.36 9.63 14.89
C LYS A 270 21.73 10.11 13.60
#